data_58b065ce966640533c0e26325b4d5edf
#
_entry.id   58b065ce966640533c0e26325b4d5edf
#
_cell.length_a   1.000
_cell.length_b   1.000
_cell.length_c   1.000
_cell.angle_alpha   90.00
_cell.angle_beta   90.00
_cell.angle_gamma   90.00
#
_symmetry.space_group_name_H-M   'P 1'
#
loop_
_entity.id
_entity.type
_entity.pdbx_description
1 polymer ?
#
loop_
_entity_poly.entity_id
_entity_poly.type
_entity_poly.pdbx_seq_one_letter_code
_entity_poly.pdbx_strand_id
1 'polypeptide(L)'
;MFKTANCIKILQILSSGRIYKSDEIAERLNINKRNITDYITELKIAGYDVECLTGKNGGYRLAEKSFLPKPNLTEQEIFVLKKALQDIKVQTYCEEKEALAAVLLKILINYGIEI
;
A
#
# COMPACT_ATOMS: atom_id res chain seq x y z
N MET A 1 5.93 -11.61 20.60
CA MET A 1 7.35 -11.34 20.70
C MET A 1 7.86 -10.40 19.60
N PHE A 2 7.61 -10.67 18.35
CA PHE A 2 8.04 -9.77 17.25
C PHE A 2 6.91 -8.87 16.76
N LYS A 3 6.38 -8.06 17.68
CA LYS A 3 5.21 -7.22 17.40
C LYS A 3 5.42 -6.27 16.23
N THR A 4 6.51 -5.51 16.23
CA THR A 4 6.81 -4.54 15.17
C THR A 4 6.99 -5.24 13.84
N ALA A 5 7.77 -6.31 13.79
CA ALA A 5 7.98 -7.07 12.56
C ALA A 5 6.67 -7.64 12.02
N ASN A 6 5.82 -8.17 12.90
CA ASN A 6 4.52 -8.72 12.49
C ASN A 6 3.57 -7.64 11.99
N CYS A 7 3.57 -6.46 12.61
CA CYS A 7 2.78 -5.33 12.12
C CYS A 7 3.21 -4.91 10.72
N ILE A 8 4.51 -4.85 10.47
CA ILE A 8 5.04 -4.50 9.14
C ILE A 8 4.64 -5.56 8.12
N LYS A 9 4.75 -6.84 8.45
CA LYS A 9 4.35 -7.93 7.56
C LYS A 9 2.85 -7.89 7.24
N ILE A 10 2.01 -7.61 8.22
CA ILE A 10 0.57 -7.45 8.01
C ILE A 10 0.31 -6.29 7.05
N LEU A 11 0.99 -5.16 7.26
CA LEU A 11 0.85 -4.00 6.40
C LEU A 11 1.24 -4.33 4.96
N GLN A 12 2.31 -5.09 4.77
CA GLN A 12 2.73 -5.56 3.44
C GLN A 12 1.68 -6.45 2.79
N ILE A 13 1.09 -7.38 3.56
CA ILE A 13 0.01 -8.24 3.06
C ILE A 13 -1.20 -7.40 2.64
N LEU A 14 -1.62 -6.46 3.47
CA LEU A 14 -2.79 -5.63 3.21
C LEU A 14 -2.55 -4.56 2.15
N SER A 15 -1.31 -4.29 1.78
CA SER A 15 -0.99 -3.27 0.78
C SER A 15 -1.52 -3.60 -0.61
N SER A 16 -1.89 -4.86 -0.87
CA SER A 16 -2.51 -5.25 -2.13
C SER A 16 -3.93 -4.71 -2.31
N GLY A 17 -4.56 -4.22 -1.25
CA GLY A 17 -5.94 -3.75 -1.26
C GLY A 17 -6.99 -4.85 -1.17
N ARG A 18 -6.57 -6.11 -1.11
CA ARG A 18 -7.48 -7.24 -0.98
C ARG A 18 -7.92 -7.43 0.47
N ILE A 19 -9.05 -8.10 0.63
CA ILE A 19 -9.58 -8.47 1.95
C ILE A 19 -8.93 -9.79 2.40
N TYR A 20 -8.36 -9.78 3.59
CA TYR A 20 -7.76 -10.97 4.19
C TYR A 20 -8.43 -11.27 5.53
N LYS A 21 -8.80 -12.53 5.72
CA LYS A 21 -9.35 -13.00 6.99
C LYS A 21 -8.23 -13.18 8.01
N SER A 22 -8.58 -13.09 9.29
CA SER A 22 -7.63 -13.31 10.38
C SER A 22 -6.89 -14.64 10.24
N ASP A 23 -7.60 -15.68 9.84
CA ASP A 23 -7.02 -17.02 9.64
C ASP A 23 -5.95 -17.00 8.55
N GLU A 24 -6.20 -16.31 7.45
CA GLU A 24 -5.25 -16.21 6.34
C GLU A 24 -3.98 -15.47 6.76
N ILE A 25 -4.15 -14.37 7.48
CA ILE A 25 -3.01 -13.57 7.97
C ILE A 25 -2.19 -14.38 8.97
N ALA A 26 -2.87 -15.03 9.92
CA ALA A 26 -2.21 -15.84 10.94
C ALA A 26 -1.40 -16.98 10.32
N GLU A 27 -1.96 -17.64 9.31
CA GLU A 27 -1.28 -18.72 8.60
C GLU A 27 -0.04 -18.23 7.86
N ARG A 28 -0.15 -17.10 7.17
CA ARG A 28 0.99 -16.51 6.43
C ARG A 28 2.14 -16.10 7.34
N LEU A 29 1.82 -15.61 8.54
CA LEU A 29 2.82 -15.15 9.51
C LEU A 29 3.25 -16.22 10.49
N ASN A 30 2.58 -17.38 10.45
CA ASN A 30 2.82 -18.47 11.40
C ASN A 30 2.68 -17.99 12.85
N ILE A 31 1.62 -17.26 13.14
CA ILE A 31 1.30 -16.74 14.46
C ILE A 31 -0.10 -17.12 14.87
N ASN A 32 -0.43 -16.92 16.14
CA ASN A 32 -1.74 -17.22 16.67
C ASN A 32 -2.77 -16.19 16.17
N LYS A 33 -3.91 -16.67 15.69
CA LYS A 33 -5.02 -15.86 15.19
C LYS A 33 -5.44 -14.75 16.18
N ARG A 34 -5.48 -15.05 17.45
CA ARG A 34 -5.91 -14.07 18.48
C ARG A 34 -4.99 -12.84 18.58
N ASN A 35 -3.74 -12.98 18.13
CA ASN A 35 -2.78 -11.87 18.14
C ASN A 35 -3.01 -10.90 16.99
N ILE A 36 -3.74 -11.32 15.96
CA ILE A 36 -4.00 -10.48 14.77
C ILE A 36 -4.77 -9.21 15.16
N THR A 37 -5.78 -9.33 16.01
CA THR A 37 -6.57 -8.19 16.48
C THR A 37 -5.69 -7.14 17.16
N ASP A 38 -4.75 -7.58 17.98
CA ASP A 38 -3.83 -6.68 18.67
C ASP A 38 -2.91 -5.96 17.68
N TYR A 39 -2.38 -6.68 16.71
CA TYR A 39 -1.51 -6.09 15.69
C TYR A 39 -2.27 -5.09 14.80
N ILE A 40 -3.52 -5.41 14.44
CA ILE A 40 -4.37 -4.49 13.68
C ILE A 40 -4.64 -3.22 14.49
N THR A 41 -4.89 -3.35 15.78
CA THR A 41 -5.08 -2.20 16.67
C THR A 41 -3.83 -1.31 16.70
N GLU A 42 -2.66 -1.92 16.76
CA GLU A 42 -1.39 -1.18 16.72
C GLU A 42 -1.22 -0.40 15.41
N LEU A 43 -1.60 -1.01 14.30
CA LEU A 43 -1.56 -0.33 12.99
C LEU A 43 -2.50 0.87 12.95
N LYS A 44 -3.69 0.73 13.51
CA LYS A 44 -4.65 1.83 13.59
C LYS A 44 -4.11 2.98 14.45
N ILE A 45 -3.49 2.65 15.57
CA ILE A 45 -2.85 3.65 16.45
C ILE A 45 -1.75 4.38 15.70
N ALA A 46 -1.00 3.67 14.86
CA ALA A 46 0.07 4.26 14.05
C ALA A 46 -0.43 5.18 12.93
N GLY A 47 -1.74 5.21 12.68
CA GLY A 47 -2.33 6.09 11.69
C GLY A 47 -2.75 5.42 10.40
N TYR A 48 -2.63 4.09 10.30
CA TYR A 48 -3.10 3.35 9.13
C TYR A 48 -4.58 3.05 9.24
N ASP A 49 -5.30 3.30 8.16
CA ASP A 49 -6.75 3.09 8.11
C ASP A 49 -7.04 1.65 7.67
N VAL A 50 -7.07 0.74 8.64
CA VAL A 50 -7.40 -0.66 8.41
C VAL A 50 -8.89 -0.86 8.62
N GLU A 51 -9.60 -1.22 7.56
CA GLU A 51 -11.02 -1.50 7.61
C GLU A 51 -11.27 -2.92 8.11
N CYS A 52 -12.20 -3.06 9.05
CA CYS A 52 -12.68 -4.36 9.52
C CYS A 52 -14.03 -4.61 8.88
N LEU A 53 -14.12 -5.65 8.05
CA LEU A 53 -15.35 -6.03 7.36
C LEU A 53 -15.94 -7.24 8.04
N THR A 54 -17.23 -7.18 8.34
CA THR A 54 -17.96 -8.27 9.00
C THR A 54 -18.68 -9.14 7.98
N GLY A 55 -19.08 -10.35 8.40
CA GLY A 55 -19.85 -11.25 7.59
C GLY A 55 -19.01 -12.38 6.97
N LYS A 56 -19.66 -13.16 6.11
CA LYS A 56 -19.08 -14.37 5.52
C LYS A 56 -17.83 -14.09 4.68
N ASN A 57 -17.83 -12.97 3.97
CA ASN A 57 -16.71 -12.56 3.12
C ASN A 57 -15.90 -11.43 3.78
N GLY A 58 -16.03 -11.28 5.09
CA GLY A 58 -15.36 -10.23 5.83
C GLY A 58 -13.89 -10.53 6.09
N GLY A 59 -13.22 -9.59 6.72
CA GLY A 59 -11.81 -9.66 7.05
C GLY A 59 -11.24 -8.27 7.24
N TYR A 60 -9.98 -8.12 6.97
CA TYR A 60 -9.27 -6.85 7.08
C TYR A 60 -8.82 -6.38 5.72
N ARG A 61 -8.88 -5.08 5.51
CA ARG A 61 -8.43 -4.44 4.28
C ARG A 61 -7.83 -3.09 4.62
N LEU A 62 -6.76 -2.73 3.93
CA LEU A 62 -6.23 -1.38 4.03
C LEU A 62 -7.06 -0.46 3.14
N ALA A 63 -7.54 0.66 3.67
CA ALA A 63 -8.31 1.62 2.89
C ALA A 63 -7.47 2.20 1.74
N GLU A 64 -8.12 2.53 0.62
CA GLU A 64 -7.43 3.00 -0.58
C GLU A 64 -6.48 4.16 -0.35
N LYS A 65 -6.80 5.03 0.60
CA LYS A 65 -5.99 6.21 0.91
C LYS A 65 -4.92 5.96 1.97
N SER A 66 -4.87 4.73 2.51
CA SER A 66 -4.00 4.39 3.63
C SER A 66 -2.87 3.46 3.17
N PHE A 67 -2.14 3.91 2.18
CA PHE A 67 -0.97 3.16 1.69
C PHE A 67 0.26 3.44 2.54
N LEU A 68 1.39 2.85 2.14
CA LEU A 68 2.68 3.07 2.79
C LEU A 68 2.98 4.56 2.96
N PRO A 69 3.78 4.94 3.95
CA PRO A 69 4.11 6.34 4.16
C PRO A 69 4.55 7.02 2.87
N LYS A 70 4.10 8.24 2.67
CA LYS A 70 4.48 9.01 1.49
C LYS A 70 5.99 9.24 1.50
N PRO A 71 6.66 9.17 0.33
CA PRO A 71 8.06 9.50 0.28
C PRO A 71 8.24 10.98 0.65
N ASN A 72 9.35 11.28 1.30
CA ASN A 72 9.66 12.64 1.69
C ASN A 72 10.28 13.38 0.49
N LEU A 73 9.44 13.72 -0.48
CA LEU A 73 9.85 14.40 -1.70
C LEU A 73 9.65 15.91 -1.59
N THR A 74 10.61 16.66 -2.06
CA THR A 74 10.48 18.11 -2.19
C THR A 74 9.60 18.46 -3.38
N GLU A 75 9.09 19.68 -3.42
CA GLU A 75 8.29 20.16 -4.56
C GLU A 75 9.09 20.10 -5.87
N GLN A 76 10.37 20.36 -5.80
CA GLN A 76 11.26 20.29 -6.96
C GLN A 76 11.41 18.85 -7.46
N GLU A 77 11.54 17.89 -6.55
CA GLU A 77 11.62 16.48 -6.91
C GLU A 77 10.32 15.98 -7.54
N ILE A 78 9.19 16.41 -7.00
CA ILE A 78 7.87 16.09 -7.57
C ILE A 78 7.75 16.67 -8.98
N PHE A 79 8.20 17.91 -9.19
CA PHE A 79 8.21 18.55 -10.50
C PHE A 79 9.03 17.76 -11.50
N VAL A 80 10.22 17.30 -11.11
CA VAL A 80 11.10 16.51 -11.98
C VAL A 80 10.43 15.18 -12.36
N LEU A 81 9.78 14.52 -11.41
CA LEU A 81 9.07 13.27 -11.68
C LEU A 81 7.90 13.46 -12.63
N LYS A 82 7.11 14.51 -12.45
CA LYS A 82 6.00 14.84 -13.33
C LYS A 82 6.48 15.14 -14.75
N LYS A 83 7.58 15.89 -14.85
CA LYS A 83 8.18 16.23 -16.14
C LYS A 83 8.70 14.98 -16.85
N ALA A 84 9.37 14.09 -16.13
CA ALA A 84 9.86 12.84 -16.68
C ALA A 84 8.70 11.98 -17.23
N LEU A 85 7.57 11.93 -16.52
CA LEU A 85 6.39 11.22 -16.98
C LEU A 85 5.83 11.82 -18.27
N GLN A 86 5.74 13.14 -18.36
CA GLN A 86 5.28 13.83 -19.56
C GLN A 86 6.21 13.59 -20.76
N ASP A 87 7.51 13.66 -20.54
CA ASP A 87 8.51 13.42 -21.58
C ASP A 87 8.40 12.00 -22.14
N ILE A 88 8.17 11.01 -21.28
CA ILE A 88 7.98 9.63 -21.69
C ILE A 88 6.70 9.49 -22.53
N LYS A 89 5.62 10.17 -22.16
CA LYS A 89 4.36 10.12 -22.92
C LYS A 89 4.48 10.76 -24.30
N VAL A 90 5.29 11.79 -24.43
CA VAL A 90 5.49 12.53 -25.68
C VAL A 90 6.44 11.80 -26.63
N GLN A 91 7.45 11.14 -26.10
CA GLN A 91 8.41 10.36 -26.90
C GLN A 91 7.86 8.98 -27.25
N THR A 92 7.06 8.90 -28.21
CA THR A 92 6.18 7.79 -28.54
C THR A 92 6.80 6.53 -29.11
N TYR A 93 6.04 5.46 -28.95
CA TYR A 93 6.04 4.17 -29.68
C TYR A 93 7.09 3.15 -29.28
N CYS A 94 7.38 3.04 -28.01
CA CYS A 94 8.07 1.87 -27.49
C CYS A 94 7.18 1.29 -26.39
N GLU A 95 6.79 0.04 -26.48
CA GLU A 95 5.99 -0.64 -25.45
C GLU A 95 6.63 -0.52 -24.07
N GLU A 96 7.96 -0.57 -24.01
CA GLU A 96 8.71 -0.42 -22.77
C GLU A 96 8.51 0.96 -22.14
N LYS A 97 8.46 2.02 -22.95
CA LYS A 97 8.24 3.38 -22.46
C LYS A 97 6.81 3.59 -21.96
N GLU A 98 5.84 3.00 -22.66
CA GLU A 98 4.45 3.04 -22.23
C GLU A 98 4.28 2.30 -20.90
N ALA A 99 4.92 1.15 -20.75
CA ALA A 99 4.91 0.39 -19.50
C ALA A 99 5.56 1.19 -18.37
N LEU A 100 6.69 1.85 -18.64
CA LEU A 100 7.36 2.68 -17.65
C LEU A 100 6.48 3.86 -17.23
N ALA A 101 5.84 4.53 -18.17
CA ALA A 101 4.93 5.64 -17.88
C ALA A 101 3.75 5.19 -17.01
N ALA A 102 3.19 4.01 -17.29
CA ALA A 102 2.10 3.45 -16.52
C ALA A 102 2.53 3.14 -15.08
N VAL A 103 3.72 2.59 -14.90
CA VAL A 103 4.26 2.28 -13.57
C VAL A 103 4.54 3.56 -12.79
N LEU A 104 5.15 4.57 -13.41
CA LEU A 104 5.42 5.85 -12.76
C LEU A 104 4.11 6.55 -12.34
N LEU A 105 3.11 6.53 -13.21
CA LEU A 105 1.80 7.11 -12.92
C LEU A 105 1.17 6.42 -11.72
N LYS A 106 1.22 5.09 -11.68
CA LYS A 106 0.68 4.29 -10.59
C LYS A 106 1.38 4.62 -9.26
N ILE A 107 2.70 4.73 -9.27
CA ILE A 107 3.48 5.08 -8.08
C ILE A 107 3.10 6.47 -7.57
N LEU A 108 3.05 7.46 -8.46
CA LEU A 108 2.71 8.83 -8.10
C LEU A 108 1.31 8.94 -7.50
N ILE A 109 0.33 8.25 -8.09
CA ILE A 109 -1.04 8.24 -7.59
C ILE A 109 -1.09 7.57 -6.21
N ASN A 110 -0.41 6.44 -6.03
CA ASN A 110 -0.39 5.72 -4.76
C ASN A 110 0.20 6.55 -3.62
N TYR A 111 1.15 7.43 -3.93
CA TYR A 111 1.69 8.35 -2.94
C TYR A 111 0.90 9.65 -2.81
N GLY A 112 -0.27 9.73 -3.46
CA GLY A 112 -1.15 10.89 -3.33
C GLY A 112 -0.67 12.13 -4.04
N ILE A 113 0.17 11.97 -5.05
CA ILE A 113 0.66 13.09 -5.86
C ILE A 113 -0.31 13.30 -7.02
N GLU A 114 -0.87 14.50 -7.10
CA GLU A 114 -1.74 14.88 -8.22
C GLU A 114 -0.92 15.18 -9.46
N ILE A 115 -1.40 14.72 -10.58
CA ILE A 115 -0.73 14.89 -11.88
C ILE A 115 -1.53 15.79 -12.77
#